data_b7a0cb21c623c7730c3ba8f161ccb31d
#
_entry.id   b7a0cb21c623c7730c3ba8f161ccb31d
#
_cell.length_a   1.000
_cell.length_b   1.000
_cell.length_c   1.000
_cell.angle_alpha   90.00
_cell.angle_beta   90.00
_cell.angle_gamma   90.00
#
_symmetry.space_group_name_H-M   'P 1'
#
loop_
_entity.id
_entity.type
_entity.pdbx_description
1 polymer ?
#
loop_
_entity_poly.entity_id
_entity_poly.type
_entity_poly.pdbx_seq_one_letter_code
_entity_poly.pdbx_strand_id
1 'polypeptide(L)'
;MIFGAVLAGGKGTRMGNVDKPKQFLTIGGKPIIVHTVEKFVMNDKFEKVIVLCPEQWISYTKDLFRKYLPDGSRVEVIQGGAVRNETIMNAIRYIEENYGLDEDTIMVTHDAVRPFVTHRIIEENIEKAQQGVICDTVIPATDTIVESRDGAVISAIPDRKFYYQGQTPQSFRAEAFKRLYQELTDEEREILTDAAKVFVMKGEKVTLVQGETFNIKVTYPYDLQLAETLLGGEKKC
;
A
#
# COMPACT_ATOMS: atom_id res chain seq x y z
N MET A 1 -9.11 17.59 -0.73
CA MET A 1 -7.78 17.27 -1.33
C MET A 1 -7.57 15.76 -1.36
N ILE A 2 -6.71 15.24 -2.28
CA ILE A 2 -6.42 13.80 -2.40
C ILE A 2 -4.92 13.57 -2.30
N PHE A 3 -4.51 12.68 -1.40
CA PHE A 3 -3.10 12.36 -1.17
C PHE A 3 -2.84 10.87 -1.37
N GLY A 4 -1.76 10.56 -2.08
CA GLY A 4 -1.21 9.21 -2.15
C GLY A 4 -0.21 8.99 -1.00
N ALA A 5 -0.31 7.87 -0.27
CA ALA A 5 0.67 7.49 0.74
C ALA A 5 1.31 6.15 0.37
N VAL A 6 2.55 6.19 -0.12
CA VAL A 6 3.30 5.00 -0.53
C VAL A 6 4.16 4.52 0.65
N LEU A 7 3.78 3.36 1.20
CA LEU A 7 4.37 2.81 2.42
C LEU A 7 5.62 1.98 2.10
N ALA A 8 6.78 2.50 2.44
CA ALA A 8 8.10 1.92 2.14
C ALA A 8 8.90 1.53 3.40
N GLY A 9 8.22 1.32 4.55
CA GLY A 9 8.87 1.02 5.84
C GLY A 9 9.36 -0.42 6.03
N GLY A 10 9.05 -1.33 5.11
CA GLY A 10 9.37 -2.74 5.25
C GLY A 10 10.87 -3.05 5.22
N LYS A 11 11.37 -3.81 6.22
CA LYS A 11 12.78 -4.25 6.33
C LYS A 11 13.19 -5.31 5.30
N GLY A 12 12.22 -6.02 4.69
CA GLY A 12 12.49 -7.01 3.65
C GLY A 12 13.15 -8.31 4.12
N THR A 13 13.01 -8.70 5.37
CA THR A 13 13.67 -9.87 6.00
C THR A 13 13.47 -11.20 5.26
N ARG A 14 12.36 -11.34 4.53
CA ARG A 14 12.03 -12.54 3.72
C ARG A 14 12.79 -12.63 2.40
N MET A 15 13.53 -11.59 2.01
CA MET A 15 14.35 -11.56 0.79
C MET A 15 15.74 -12.23 0.96
N GLY A 16 16.06 -12.72 2.18
CA GLY A 16 17.38 -13.23 2.50
C GLY A 16 18.42 -12.11 2.72
N ASN A 17 19.71 -12.44 2.56
CA ASN A 17 20.81 -11.48 2.69
C ASN A 17 20.86 -10.56 1.46
N VAL A 18 20.24 -9.40 1.57
CA VAL A 18 20.31 -8.32 0.56
C VAL A 18 20.88 -7.07 1.22
N ASP A 19 21.75 -6.36 0.51
CA ASP A 19 22.42 -5.14 1.02
C ASP A 19 21.46 -3.97 1.23
N LYS A 20 20.27 -4.02 0.61
CA LYS A 20 19.28 -2.94 0.65
C LYS A 20 17.88 -3.51 0.87
N PRO A 21 16.97 -2.74 1.52
CA PRO A 21 15.56 -3.07 1.60
C PRO A 21 14.95 -3.36 0.22
N LYS A 22 14.05 -4.33 0.16
CA LYS A 22 13.50 -4.87 -1.09
C LYS A 22 12.87 -3.83 -2.02
N GLN A 23 12.31 -2.74 -1.50
CA GLN A 23 11.73 -1.66 -2.28
C GLN A 23 12.76 -0.94 -3.17
N PHE A 24 14.06 -1.07 -2.85
CA PHE A 24 15.16 -0.50 -3.62
C PHE A 24 15.85 -1.50 -4.56
N LEU A 25 15.42 -2.77 -4.55
CA LEU A 25 15.85 -3.73 -5.56
C LEU A 25 15.29 -3.34 -6.92
N THR A 26 16.03 -3.66 -7.98
CA THR A 26 15.67 -3.27 -9.35
C THR A 26 14.90 -4.37 -10.05
N ILE A 27 13.91 -3.97 -10.86
CA ILE A 27 13.22 -4.77 -11.84
C ILE A 27 13.17 -3.96 -13.15
N GLY A 28 13.49 -4.57 -14.28
CA GLY A 28 13.57 -3.86 -15.55
C GLY A 28 14.54 -2.68 -15.54
N GLY A 29 15.64 -2.75 -14.77
CA GLY A 29 16.64 -1.69 -14.65
C GLY A 29 16.25 -0.48 -13.78
N LYS A 30 15.09 -0.49 -13.11
CA LYS A 30 14.57 0.58 -12.26
C LYS A 30 14.15 0.04 -10.89
N PRO A 31 14.40 0.78 -9.77
CA PRO A 31 13.96 0.35 -8.44
C PRO A 31 12.45 0.13 -8.34
N ILE A 32 12.03 -0.90 -7.60
CA ILE A 32 10.61 -1.27 -7.43
C ILE A 32 9.78 -0.09 -6.95
N ILE A 33 10.27 0.66 -5.95
CA ILE A 33 9.57 1.82 -5.41
C ILE A 33 9.30 2.90 -6.47
N VAL A 34 10.22 3.06 -7.45
CA VAL A 34 10.07 4.04 -8.52
C VAL A 34 8.92 3.65 -9.45
N HIS A 35 8.84 2.36 -9.84
CA HIS A 35 7.72 1.86 -10.64
C HIS A 35 6.38 2.12 -9.95
N THR A 36 6.32 1.92 -8.63
CA THR A 36 5.11 2.15 -7.84
C THR A 36 4.75 3.64 -7.80
N VAL A 37 5.70 4.50 -7.43
CA VAL A 37 5.46 5.95 -7.25
C VAL A 37 5.10 6.62 -8.57
N GLU A 38 5.69 6.22 -9.69
CA GLU A 38 5.31 6.72 -11.02
C GLU A 38 3.81 6.58 -11.31
N LYS A 39 3.19 5.44 -10.92
CA LYS A 39 1.75 5.22 -11.15
C LYS A 39 0.88 6.25 -10.42
N PHE A 40 1.32 6.68 -9.26
CA PHE A 40 0.64 7.71 -8.48
C PHE A 40 0.92 9.11 -9.01
N VAL A 41 2.17 9.42 -9.34
CA VAL A 41 2.57 10.73 -9.88
C VAL A 41 1.90 11.02 -11.22
N MET A 42 1.69 10.00 -12.05
CA MET A 42 0.98 10.13 -13.34
C MET A 42 -0.51 10.42 -13.21
N ASN A 43 -1.07 10.35 -12.01
CA ASN A 43 -2.47 10.66 -11.75
C ASN A 43 -2.59 12.10 -11.21
N ASP A 44 -3.22 12.97 -12.00
CA ASP A 44 -3.33 14.41 -11.70
C ASP A 44 -4.29 14.75 -10.56
N LYS A 45 -5.10 13.78 -10.10
CA LYS A 45 -6.00 13.98 -8.96
C LYS A 45 -5.27 14.09 -7.63
N PHE A 46 -4.05 13.54 -7.52
CA PHE A 46 -3.27 13.67 -6.29
C PHE A 46 -2.66 15.07 -6.16
N GLU A 47 -2.91 15.74 -5.05
CA GLU A 47 -2.22 16.96 -4.64
C GLU A 47 -0.73 16.67 -4.40
N LYS A 48 -0.45 15.62 -3.63
CA LYS A 48 0.90 15.10 -3.38
C LYS A 48 0.90 13.57 -3.23
N VAL A 49 2.06 13.01 -3.54
CA VAL A 49 2.38 11.61 -3.26
C VAL A 49 3.42 11.59 -2.14
N ILE A 50 3.02 11.13 -0.96
CA ILE A 50 3.87 11.07 0.22
C ILE A 50 4.46 9.67 0.31
N VAL A 51 5.78 9.56 0.27
CA VAL A 51 6.51 8.30 0.40
C VAL A 51 7.11 8.22 1.79
N LEU A 52 6.76 7.16 2.53
CA LEU A 52 7.15 6.99 3.92
C LEU A 52 8.13 5.82 4.05
N CYS A 53 9.37 6.13 4.42
CA CYS A 53 10.44 5.15 4.58
C CYS A 53 11.17 5.34 5.91
N PRO A 54 12.02 4.38 6.35
CA PRO A 54 12.88 4.59 7.52
C PRO A 54 13.81 5.79 7.32
N GLU A 55 14.09 6.51 8.39
CA GLU A 55 14.86 7.76 8.40
C GLU A 55 16.16 7.69 7.61
N GLN A 56 16.95 6.63 7.81
CA GLN A 56 18.24 6.43 7.13
C GLN A 56 18.12 6.27 5.60
N TRP A 57 16.93 6.05 5.08
CA TRP A 57 16.69 5.89 3.63
C TRP A 57 16.07 7.12 2.97
N ILE A 58 15.75 8.17 3.70
CA ILE A 58 15.08 9.37 3.14
C ILE A 58 15.94 10.02 2.05
N SER A 59 17.21 10.33 2.34
CA SER A 59 18.11 10.98 1.35
C SER A 59 18.27 10.11 0.12
N TYR A 60 18.52 8.80 0.30
CA TYR A 60 18.64 7.87 -0.81
C TYR A 60 17.36 7.80 -1.67
N THR A 61 16.19 7.78 -1.04
CA THR A 61 14.90 7.76 -1.74
C THR A 61 14.67 9.04 -2.53
N LYS A 62 15.00 10.21 -1.96
CA LYS A 62 14.94 11.51 -2.65
C LYS A 62 15.86 11.54 -3.88
N ASP A 63 17.08 11.00 -3.77
CA ASP A 63 18.02 10.92 -4.90
C ASP A 63 17.53 10.01 -6.01
N LEU A 64 16.90 8.86 -5.65
CA LEU A 64 16.25 7.99 -6.63
C LEU A 64 15.15 8.72 -7.40
N PHE A 65 14.29 9.45 -6.71
CA PHE A 65 13.19 10.15 -7.36
C PHE A 65 13.67 11.28 -8.25
N ARG A 66 14.70 12.05 -7.83
CA ARG A 66 15.33 13.04 -8.71
C ARG A 66 15.90 12.43 -10.01
N LYS A 67 16.43 11.19 -9.91
CA LYS A 67 17.01 10.49 -11.04
C LYS A 67 15.96 9.94 -12.02
N TYR A 68 14.86 9.41 -11.49
CA TYR A 68 13.93 8.59 -12.28
C TYR A 68 12.58 9.25 -12.56
N LEU A 69 12.13 10.20 -11.73
CA LEU A 69 10.85 10.87 -11.93
C LEU A 69 11.04 12.19 -12.65
N PRO A 70 10.39 12.40 -13.81
CA PRO A 70 10.50 13.65 -14.60
C PRO A 70 10.03 14.88 -13.83
N ASP A 71 8.95 14.73 -13.05
CA ASP A 71 8.42 15.74 -12.14
C ASP A 71 8.37 15.19 -10.70
N GLY A 72 9.46 15.42 -9.98
CA GLY A 72 9.55 15.07 -8.57
C GLY A 72 8.90 16.10 -7.64
N SER A 73 8.38 17.21 -8.15
CA SER A 73 7.79 18.30 -7.33
C SER A 73 6.54 17.88 -6.55
N ARG A 74 5.84 16.85 -7.04
CA ARG A 74 4.64 16.28 -6.40
C ARG A 74 4.94 15.18 -5.39
N VAL A 75 6.22 14.81 -5.20
CA VAL A 75 6.61 13.72 -4.30
C VAL A 75 7.30 14.28 -3.06
N GLU A 76 6.74 13.93 -1.90
CA GLU A 76 7.36 14.20 -0.61
C GLU A 76 7.88 12.90 0.01
N VAL A 77 9.08 12.93 0.59
CA VAL A 77 9.67 11.77 1.27
C VAL A 77 9.86 12.10 2.73
N ILE A 78 9.17 11.38 3.60
CA ILE A 78 9.18 11.59 5.04
C ILE A 78 9.45 10.29 5.80
N GLN A 79 9.67 10.41 7.10
CA GLN A 79 9.88 9.26 7.97
C GLN A 79 8.57 8.50 8.21
N GLY A 80 8.61 7.17 8.07
CA GLY A 80 7.54 6.25 8.48
C GLY A 80 7.52 6.01 9.99
N GLY A 81 6.48 5.33 10.46
CA GLY A 81 6.36 4.84 11.85
C GLY A 81 7.00 3.46 12.02
N ALA A 82 6.98 2.95 13.27
CA ALA A 82 7.48 1.62 13.61
C ALA A 82 6.63 0.50 12.99
N VAL A 83 5.32 0.75 12.86
CA VAL A 83 4.35 -0.16 12.25
C VAL A 83 3.57 0.52 11.12
N ARG A 84 2.83 -0.29 10.32
CA ARG A 84 2.11 0.19 9.13
C ARG A 84 1.15 1.34 9.44
N ASN A 85 0.31 1.18 10.47
CA ASN A 85 -0.72 2.18 10.77
C ASN A 85 -0.15 3.46 11.42
N GLU A 86 0.94 3.37 12.18
CA GLU A 86 1.70 4.56 12.59
C GLU A 86 2.30 5.30 11.40
N THR A 87 2.77 4.55 10.39
CA THR A 87 3.26 5.16 9.14
C THR A 87 2.14 5.94 8.44
N ILE A 88 0.91 5.42 8.42
CA ILE A 88 -0.26 6.13 7.88
C ILE A 88 -0.56 7.38 8.74
N MET A 89 -0.51 7.27 10.05
CA MET A 89 -0.70 8.41 10.95
C MET A 89 0.37 9.50 10.76
N ASN A 90 1.63 9.12 10.44
CA ASN A 90 2.67 10.09 10.11
C ASN A 90 2.33 10.85 8.81
N ALA A 91 1.80 10.15 7.79
CA ALA A 91 1.33 10.80 6.57
C ALA A 91 0.18 11.78 6.86
N ILE A 92 -0.80 11.38 7.68
CA ILE A 92 -1.94 12.24 8.05
C ILE A 92 -1.46 13.49 8.81
N ARG A 93 -0.55 13.34 9.79
CA ARG A 93 0.03 14.48 10.50
C ARG A 93 0.78 15.43 9.56
N TYR A 94 1.56 14.89 8.65
CA TYR A 94 2.26 15.70 7.64
C TYR A 94 1.28 16.49 6.77
N ILE A 95 0.18 15.87 6.34
CA ILE A 95 -0.88 16.56 5.58
C ILE A 95 -1.52 17.67 6.41
N GLU A 96 -1.88 17.38 7.65
CA GLU A 96 -2.50 18.35 8.57
C GLU A 96 -1.62 19.58 8.79
N GLU A 97 -0.31 19.38 8.97
CA GLU A 97 0.67 20.45 9.24
C GLU A 97 0.97 21.31 8.01
N ASN A 98 0.95 20.75 6.81
CA ASN A 98 1.44 21.42 5.60
C ASN A 98 0.32 21.85 4.63
N TYR A 99 -0.84 21.18 4.65
CA TYR A 99 -1.95 21.39 3.70
C TYR A 99 -3.29 21.66 4.38
N GLY A 100 -3.37 21.39 5.67
CA GLY A 100 -4.64 21.33 6.39
C GLY A 100 -5.33 19.98 6.20
N LEU A 101 -6.15 19.61 7.18
CA LEU A 101 -6.94 18.38 7.18
C LEU A 101 -8.42 18.75 7.33
N ASP A 102 -9.23 18.41 6.35
CA ASP A 102 -10.69 18.57 6.37
C ASP A 102 -11.38 17.20 6.24
N GLU A 103 -12.71 17.22 6.45
CA GLU A 103 -13.54 16.00 6.39
C GLU A 103 -13.53 15.33 5.01
N ASP A 104 -13.22 16.08 3.93
CA ASP A 104 -13.18 15.59 2.56
C ASP A 104 -11.76 15.25 2.08
N THR A 105 -10.76 15.37 2.96
CA THR A 105 -9.39 14.98 2.64
C THR A 105 -9.28 13.46 2.51
N ILE A 106 -8.91 13.00 1.31
CA ILE A 106 -8.81 11.59 0.96
C ILE A 106 -7.36 11.13 1.03
N MET A 107 -7.16 9.97 1.65
CA MET A 107 -5.92 9.22 1.67
C MET A 107 -6.07 7.95 0.84
N VAL A 108 -5.12 7.72 -0.08
CA VAL A 108 -4.97 6.47 -0.85
C VAL A 108 -3.64 5.84 -0.44
N THR A 109 -3.67 4.80 0.38
CA THR A 109 -2.47 4.13 0.89
C THR A 109 -2.08 2.96 0.00
N HIS A 110 -0.77 2.80 -0.28
CA HIS A 110 -0.29 1.73 -1.14
C HIS A 110 1.07 1.18 -0.70
N ASP A 111 1.28 -0.12 -0.90
CA ASP A 111 2.57 -0.76 -0.62
C ASP A 111 3.61 -0.38 -1.69
N ALA A 112 4.76 0.17 -1.30
CA ALA A 112 5.86 0.54 -2.21
C ALA A 112 6.38 -0.63 -3.07
N VAL A 113 6.04 -1.85 -2.70
CA VAL A 113 6.49 -3.08 -3.34
C VAL A 113 5.39 -3.79 -4.15
N ARG A 114 4.37 -3.04 -4.61
CA ARG A 114 3.37 -3.49 -5.58
C ARG A 114 3.45 -2.64 -6.85
N PRO A 115 4.46 -2.85 -7.69
CA PRO A 115 4.74 -1.98 -8.84
C PRO A 115 3.73 -2.11 -9.99
N PHE A 116 2.83 -3.10 -9.94
CA PHE A 116 1.89 -3.41 -11.01
C PHE A 116 0.46 -2.91 -10.75
N VAL A 117 0.28 -2.01 -9.78
CA VAL A 117 -1.02 -1.34 -9.61
C VAL A 117 -1.41 -0.62 -10.91
N THR A 118 -2.67 -0.78 -11.33
CA THR A 118 -3.18 -0.15 -12.54
C THR A 118 -3.81 1.21 -12.26
N HIS A 119 -3.87 2.06 -13.28
CA HIS A 119 -4.59 3.32 -13.21
C HIS A 119 -6.07 3.12 -12.84
N ARG A 120 -6.74 2.09 -13.40
CA ARG A 120 -8.10 1.71 -13.05
C ARG A 120 -8.28 1.50 -11.55
N ILE A 121 -7.40 0.71 -10.92
CA ILE A 121 -7.51 0.43 -9.48
C ILE A 121 -7.35 1.71 -8.65
N ILE A 122 -6.41 2.58 -9.02
CA ILE A 122 -6.20 3.88 -8.34
C ILE A 122 -7.44 4.75 -8.48
N GLU A 123 -7.98 4.90 -9.71
CA GLU A 123 -9.17 5.70 -9.99
C GLU A 123 -10.40 5.22 -9.24
N GLU A 124 -10.71 3.91 -9.27
CA GLU A 124 -11.85 3.35 -8.55
C GLU A 124 -11.75 3.59 -7.03
N ASN A 125 -10.55 3.50 -6.45
CA ASN A 125 -10.31 3.82 -5.05
C ASN A 125 -10.57 5.30 -4.75
N ILE A 126 -10.11 6.21 -5.61
CA ILE A 126 -10.34 7.65 -5.47
C ILE A 126 -11.84 7.97 -5.57
N GLU A 127 -12.50 7.51 -6.63
CA GLU A 127 -13.92 7.80 -6.90
C GLU A 127 -14.84 7.34 -5.78
N LYS A 128 -14.61 6.13 -5.24
CA LYS A 128 -15.38 5.63 -4.10
C LYS A 128 -15.09 6.42 -2.83
N ALA A 129 -13.82 6.76 -2.56
CA ALA A 129 -13.46 7.54 -1.38
C ALA A 129 -14.04 8.97 -1.43
N GLN A 130 -14.14 9.60 -2.60
CA GLN A 130 -14.83 10.87 -2.80
C GLN A 130 -16.32 10.80 -2.43
N GLN A 131 -16.95 9.64 -2.58
CA GLN A 131 -18.33 9.38 -2.15
C GLN A 131 -18.44 9.04 -0.65
N GLY A 132 -17.35 9.13 0.10
CA GLY A 132 -17.30 8.80 1.52
C GLY A 132 -17.20 7.29 1.81
N VAL A 133 -16.88 6.47 0.80
CA VAL A 133 -16.76 5.02 0.93
C VAL A 133 -15.33 4.63 1.31
N ILE A 134 -15.19 3.77 2.33
CA ILE A 134 -13.92 3.16 2.71
C ILE A 134 -13.68 1.96 1.80
N CYS A 135 -12.50 1.88 1.17
CA CYS A 135 -12.21 0.85 0.19
C CYS A 135 -10.99 0.00 0.56
N ASP A 136 -11.08 -1.27 0.22
CA ASP A 136 -9.95 -2.21 0.21
C ASP A 136 -9.88 -2.92 -1.14
N THR A 137 -8.71 -2.89 -1.77
CA THR A 137 -8.48 -3.60 -3.03
C THR A 137 -8.21 -5.06 -2.76
N VAL A 138 -8.98 -5.94 -3.40
CA VAL A 138 -8.92 -7.39 -3.14
C VAL A 138 -9.04 -8.20 -4.44
N ILE A 139 -8.56 -9.45 -4.39
CA ILE A 139 -8.88 -10.48 -5.39
C ILE A 139 -9.55 -11.68 -4.71
N PRO A 140 -10.47 -12.40 -5.38
CA PRO A 140 -11.01 -13.64 -4.83
C PRO A 140 -9.91 -14.65 -4.56
N ALA A 141 -10.03 -15.43 -3.48
CA ALA A 141 -9.14 -16.55 -3.24
C ALA A 141 -9.29 -17.61 -4.33
N THR A 142 -8.19 -18.03 -4.95
CA THR A 142 -8.16 -19.02 -6.03
C THR A 142 -7.97 -20.44 -5.52
N ASP A 143 -7.16 -20.64 -4.49
CA ASP A 143 -6.90 -21.93 -3.89
C ASP A 143 -7.91 -22.27 -2.78
N THR A 144 -7.98 -23.55 -2.42
CA THR A 144 -8.75 -23.97 -1.25
C THR A 144 -8.19 -23.36 0.02
N ILE A 145 -9.04 -22.67 0.78
CA ILE A 145 -8.66 -22.10 2.08
C ILE A 145 -8.81 -23.21 3.14
N VAL A 146 -7.78 -23.41 3.93
CA VAL A 146 -7.79 -24.29 5.09
C VAL A 146 -7.50 -23.51 6.35
N GLU A 147 -8.23 -23.80 7.43
CA GLU A 147 -7.96 -23.28 8.76
C GLU A 147 -7.19 -24.33 9.57
N SER A 148 -6.11 -23.90 10.23
CA SER A 148 -5.37 -24.72 11.20
C SER A 148 -4.95 -23.84 12.37
N ARG A 149 -5.24 -24.27 13.60
CA ARG A 149 -4.90 -23.51 14.81
C ARG A 149 -3.50 -23.83 15.33
N ASP A 150 -3.00 -25.01 15.01
CA ASP A 150 -1.71 -25.53 15.45
C ASP A 150 -0.66 -25.60 14.32
N GLY A 151 -1.06 -25.27 13.07
CA GLY A 151 -0.20 -25.35 11.89
C GLY A 151 0.08 -26.78 11.40
N ALA A 152 -0.53 -27.80 11.99
CA ALA A 152 -0.30 -29.20 11.68
C ALA A 152 -1.55 -29.94 11.18
N VAL A 153 -2.72 -29.64 11.76
CA VAL A 153 -3.97 -30.32 11.45
C VAL A 153 -5.00 -29.32 10.95
N ILE A 154 -5.73 -29.69 9.89
CA ILE A 154 -6.84 -28.87 9.36
C ILE A 154 -8.00 -28.93 10.34
N SER A 155 -8.44 -27.76 10.84
CA SER A 155 -9.61 -27.60 11.71
C SER A 155 -10.90 -27.28 10.94
N ALA A 156 -10.78 -26.60 9.78
CA ALA A 156 -11.92 -26.28 8.92
C ALA A 156 -11.48 -26.03 7.48
N ILE A 157 -12.43 -26.22 6.55
CA ILE A 157 -12.30 -25.82 5.14
C ILE A 157 -13.52 -24.94 4.81
N PRO A 158 -13.38 -23.61 4.92
CA PRO A 158 -14.48 -22.69 4.67
C PRO A 158 -14.83 -22.60 3.17
N ASP A 159 -16.05 -22.16 2.86
CA ASP A 159 -16.47 -21.94 1.49
C ASP A 159 -15.69 -20.75 0.87
N ARG A 160 -14.76 -21.06 -0.04
CA ARG A 160 -13.84 -20.13 -0.67
C ARG A 160 -14.51 -18.90 -1.30
N LYS A 161 -15.75 -19.02 -1.77
CA LYS A 161 -16.45 -17.90 -2.42
C LYS A 161 -16.62 -16.66 -1.54
N PHE A 162 -16.48 -16.80 -0.23
CA PHE A 162 -16.55 -15.70 0.74
C PHE A 162 -15.18 -15.13 1.12
N TYR A 163 -14.10 -15.65 0.56
CA TYR A 163 -12.74 -15.28 0.95
C TYR A 163 -12.01 -14.52 -0.17
N TYR A 164 -11.38 -13.45 0.22
CA TYR A 164 -10.61 -12.58 -0.65
C TYR A 164 -9.21 -12.36 -0.09
N GLN A 165 -8.25 -12.14 -0.97
CA GLN A 165 -6.89 -11.76 -0.62
C GLN A 165 -6.75 -10.24 -0.73
N GLY A 166 -6.39 -9.58 0.40
CA GLY A 166 -6.16 -8.15 0.44
C GLY A 166 -4.94 -7.74 -0.38
N GLN A 167 -5.14 -6.72 -1.19
CA GLN A 167 -4.09 -6.02 -1.90
C GLN A 167 -3.99 -4.57 -1.39
N THR A 168 -3.49 -3.68 -2.18
CA THR A 168 -3.56 -2.23 -2.04
C THR A 168 -3.71 -1.63 -3.45
N PRO A 169 -4.26 -0.41 -3.60
CA PRO A 169 -4.51 0.62 -2.59
C PRO A 169 -5.65 0.31 -1.63
N GLN A 170 -5.61 0.97 -0.47
CA GLN A 170 -6.74 1.14 0.44
C GLN A 170 -7.02 2.64 0.53
N SER A 171 -8.27 3.05 0.46
CA SER A 171 -8.65 4.46 0.41
C SER A 171 -9.77 4.80 1.38
N PHE A 172 -9.68 5.98 1.97
CA PHE A 172 -10.58 6.45 3.01
C PHE A 172 -10.41 7.96 3.24
N ARG A 173 -11.33 8.56 3.97
CA ARG A 173 -11.16 9.91 4.50
C ARG A 173 -10.13 9.93 5.61
N ALA A 174 -9.11 10.77 5.49
CA ALA A 174 -7.95 10.79 6.38
C ALA A 174 -8.33 11.13 7.85
N GLU A 175 -9.27 12.06 8.03
CA GLU A 175 -9.78 12.44 9.35
C GLU A 175 -10.50 11.27 10.03
N ALA A 176 -11.32 10.51 9.29
CA ALA A 176 -12.01 9.34 9.83
C ALA A 176 -11.01 8.27 10.32
N PHE A 177 -9.96 8.00 9.55
CA PHE A 177 -8.91 7.09 10.01
C PHE A 177 -8.21 7.59 11.27
N LYS A 178 -7.82 8.88 11.30
CA LYS A 178 -7.17 9.51 12.46
C LYS A 178 -8.00 9.33 13.73
N ARG A 179 -9.27 9.68 13.67
CA ARG A 179 -10.21 9.57 14.79
C ARG A 179 -10.33 8.12 15.28
N LEU A 180 -10.64 7.19 14.39
CA LEU A 180 -10.84 5.78 14.76
C LEU A 180 -9.56 5.11 15.26
N TYR A 181 -8.39 5.44 14.69
CA TYR A 181 -7.11 4.92 15.17
C TYR A 181 -6.76 5.42 16.58
N GLN A 182 -7.13 6.66 16.91
CA GLN A 182 -6.93 7.22 18.25
C GLN A 182 -7.83 6.56 19.32
N GLU A 183 -8.99 6.05 18.92
CA GLU A 183 -9.92 5.33 19.80
C GLU A 183 -9.52 3.86 20.07
N LEU A 184 -8.46 3.35 19.41
CA LEU A 184 -7.99 1.98 19.62
C LEU A 184 -7.21 1.86 20.92
N THR A 185 -7.43 0.75 21.64
CA THR A 185 -6.57 0.35 22.75
C THR A 185 -5.21 -0.16 22.25
N ASP A 186 -4.25 -0.33 23.15
CA ASP A 186 -2.94 -0.85 22.77
C ASP A 186 -3.04 -2.31 22.28
N GLU A 187 -3.88 -3.14 22.91
CA GLU A 187 -4.14 -4.52 22.47
C GLU A 187 -4.79 -4.56 21.08
N GLU A 188 -5.74 -3.65 20.80
CA GLU A 188 -6.33 -3.52 19.46
C GLU A 188 -5.29 -3.12 18.41
N ARG A 189 -4.33 -2.25 18.75
CA ARG A 189 -3.24 -1.84 17.84
C ARG A 189 -2.27 -2.95 17.51
N GLU A 190 -1.98 -3.85 18.48
CA GLU A 190 -1.07 -4.99 18.28
C GLU A 190 -1.55 -5.98 17.21
N ILE A 191 -2.86 -6.15 17.06
CA ILE A 191 -3.44 -7.11 16.11
C ILE A 191 -3.71 -6.51 14.72
N LEU A 192 -3.39 -5.22 14.52
CA LEU A 192 -3.61 -4.57 13.22
C LEU A 192 -2.66 -5.09 12.15
N THR A 193 -3.21 -5.38 10.99
CA THR A 193 -2.46 -5.80 9.80
C THR A 193 -2.38 -4.70 8.74
N ASP A 194 -3.47 -3.93 8.58
CA ASP A 194 -3.63 -2.90 7.54
C ASP A 194 -4.62 -1.80 7.98
N ALA A 195 -4.89 -0.84 7.08
CA ALA A 195 -5.81 0.25 7.37
C ALA A 195 -7.28 -0.22 7.43
N ALA A 196 -7.68 -1.16 6.56
CA ALA A 196 -9.06 -1.64 6.51
C ALA A 196 -9.49 -2.26 7.84
N LYS A 197 -8.56 -2.95 8.53
CA LYS A 197 -8.85 -3.58 9.83
C LYS A 197 -9.22 -2.57 10.91
N VAL A 198 -8.67 -1.34 10.89
CA VAL A 198 -9.07 -0.27 11.82
C VAL A 198 -10.56 0.03 11.69
N PHE A 199 -11.02 0.19 10.47
CA PHE A 199 -12.43 0.49 10.17
C PHE A 199 -13.36 -0.67 10.54
N VAL A 200 -13.01 -1.90 10.14
CA VAL A 200 -13.81 -3.10 10.43
C VAL A 200 -13.94 -3.32 11.94
N MET A 201 -12.87 -3.13 12.72
CA MET A 201 -12.90 -3.27 14.19
C MET A 201 -13.82 -2.25 14.87
N LYS A 202 -14.01 -1.08 14.26
CA LYS A 202 -14.91 -0.02 14.75
C LYS A 202 -16.32 -0.09 14.11
N GLY A 203 -16.62 -1.19 13.40
CA GLY A 203 -17.95 -1.45 12.86
C GLY A 203 -18.27 -0.72 11.54
N GLU A 204 -17.29 -0.07 10.95
CA GLU A 204 -17.45 0.62 9.67
C GLU A 204 -17.50 -0.37 8.50
N LYS A 205 -18.25 -0.02 7.47
CA LYS A 205 -18.34 -0.82 6.23
C LYS A 205 -17.17 -0.53 5.32
N VAL A 206 -16.39 -1.56 4.99
CA VAL A 206 -15.31 -1.48 4.01
C VAL A 206 -15.76 -2.14 2.71
N THR A 207 -15.75 -1.37 1.63
CA THR A 207 -16.19 -1.82 0.30
C THR A 207 -15.01 -2.41 -0.47
N LEU A 208 -15.25 -3.51 -1.17
CA LEU A 208 -14.24 -4.15 -1.98
C LEU A 208 -14.08 -3.42 -3.33
N VAL A 209 -12.83 -3.19 -3.73
CA VAL A 209 -12.43 -2.79 -5.07
C VAL A 209 -11.75 -3.98 -5.74
N GLN A 210 -12.16 -4.31 -6.96
CA GLN A 210 -11.57 -5.43 -7.68
C GLN A 210 -10.11 -5.13 -8.04
N GLY A 211 -9.20 -5.92 -7.48
CA GLY A 211 -7.78 -5.88 -7.80
C GLY A 211 -7.43 -6.68 -9.07
N GLU A 212 -6.13 -6.91 -9.25
CA GLU A 212 -5.61 -7.71 -10.35
C GLU A 212 -4.67 -8.79 -9.82
N THR A 213 -4.69 -9.98 -10.42
CA THR A 213 -3.81 -11.09 -10.01
C THR A 213 -2.33 -10.74 -10.17
N PHE A 214 -2.00 -9.91 -11.16
CA PHE A 214 -0.66 -9.43 -11.40
C PHE A 214 -0.25 -8.23 -10.50
N ASN A 215 -1.16 -7.62 -9.72
CA ASN A 215 -0.81 -6.61 -8.72
C ASN A 215 -0.16 -7.28 -7.49
N ILE A 216 0.90 -8.04 -7.77
CA ILE A 216 1.63 -8.83 -6.78
C ILE A 216 2.39 -7.93 -5.80
N LYS A 217 2.54 -8.44 -4.57
CA LYS A 217 3.44 -7.84 -3.57
C LYS A 217 4.78 -8.55 -3.65
N VAL A 218 5.82 -7.87 -4.13
CA VAL A 218 7.18 -8.42 -4.14
C VAL A 218 7.63 -8.65 -2.70
N THR A 219 7.77 -9.93 -2.31
CA THR A 219 7.99 -10.35 -0.93
C THR A 219 9.15 -11.33 -0.80
N TYR A 220 9.26 -12.26 -1.74
CA TYR A 220 10.27 -13.31 -1.81
C TYR A 220 11.15 -13.15 -3.05
N PRO A 221 12.34 -13.79 -3.09
CA PRO A 221 13.20 -13.74 -4.28
C PRO A 221 12.53 -14.19 -5.58
N TYR A 222 11.61 -15.16 -5.49
CA TYR A 222 10.84 -15.64 -6.64
C TYR A 222 9.95 -14.55 -7.23
N ASP A 223 9.39 -13.66 -6.39
CA ASP A 223 8.54 -12.56 -6.86
C ASP A 223 9.32 -11.56 -7.72
N LEU A 224 10.64 -11.42 -7.53
CA LEU A 224 11.48 -10.59 -8.40
C LEU A 224 11.55 -11.17 -9.83
N GLN A 225 11.72 -12.50 -9.94
CA GLN A 225 11.75 -13.17 -11.25
C GLN A 225 10.39 -13.02 -11.96
N LEU A 226 9.31 -13.18 -11.22
CA LEU A 226 7.96 -12.95 -11.74
C LEU A 226 7.76 -11.49 -12.17
N ALA A 227 8.21 -10.54 -11.37
CA ALA A 227 8.14 -9.11 -11.68
C ALA A 227 8.95 -8.76 -12.95
N GLU A 228 10.15 -9.31 -13.12
CA GLU A 228 10.95 -9.15 -14.36
C GLU A 228 10.21 -9.71 -15.58
N THR A 229 9.56 -10.86 -15.43
CA THR A 229 8.79 -11.49 -16.51
C THR A 229 7.58 -10.63 -16.89
N LEU A 230 6.86 -10.07 -15.91
CA LEU A 230 5.72 -9.19 -16.14
C LEU A 230 6.13 -7.90 -16.88
N LEU A 231 7.30 -7.32 -16.58
CA LEU A 231 7.82 -6.16 -17.29
C LEU A 231 8.35 -6.51 -18.70
N GLY A 232 8.96 -7.69 -18.86
CA GLY A 232 9.51 -8.16 -20.13
C GLY A 232 8.47 -8.76 -21.09
N GLY A 233 7.29 -9.11 -20.61
CA GLY A 233 6.22 -9.77 -21.38
C GLY A 233 5.61 -8.94 -22.50
N GLU A 234 5.86 -7.63 -22.55
CA GLU A 234 5.45 -6.77 -23.67
C GLU A 234 6.29 -6.94 -24.94
N LYS A 235 7.31 -7.81 -24.94
CA LYS A 235 8.23 -8.01 -26.10
C LYS A 235 8.01 -9.28 -26.89
N LYS A 236 6.95 -10.08 -26.61
CA LYS A 236 6.64 -11.29 -27.38
C LYS A 236 5.12 -11.47 -27.55
N CYS A 237 4.54 -10.70 -28.40
CA CYS A 237 3.34 -11.05 -29.17
C CYS A 237 3.55 -10.54 -30.59
#